data_eef2d76422e8dc1d54fcac54baf8f1a3
#
_entry.id   eef2d76422e8dc1d54fcac54baf8f1a3
#
_cell.length_a   1.000
_cell.length_b   1.000
_cell.length_c   1.000
_cell.angle_alpha   90.00
_cell.angle_beta   90.00
_cell.angle_gamma   90.00
#
_symmetry.space_group_name_H-M   'P 1'
#
loop_
_entity.id
_entity.type
_entity.pdbx_description
1 polymer ?
#
loop_
_entity_poly.entity_id
_entity_poly.type
_entity_poly.pdbx_seq_one_letter_code
_entity_poly.pdbx_strand_id
1 'polypeptide(L)'
;LSFATNGDGSAGRNFVFHNKPFYINTDRIAIKVIDDKIDIQYLYAMLHDMKKKYGFNHAYKANRHNLSVVQVLVPVDGNGKFDVLQQQEIAEAYLTTEQVKTEIYTLRQLLSNANVVVESDEYPISYFPLPMLFDTGKGFAKYTKKYGNLHSGQYPVYSASSQKPLTYLDTYDYDGRYMTWATNGFAGTILILDGKFSINGDRGILLPKDDRTDLDFDYMKFILEPIFRELAKGRRGDNGEDEFTKLYPSMLEDVMIPVPVDHDKHISLEAQKSIAKKYLTIQQCQQEAVEKLDMLISQKVSV
;
A
#
# COMPACT_ATOMS: atom_id res chain seq x y z
N LEU A 1 15.15 -31.42 5.61
CA LEU A 1 14.08 -30.44 5.65
C LEU A 1 13.67 -30.20 7.09
N SER A 2 13.48 -28.95 7.50
CA SER A 2 12.91 -28.63 8.81
C SER A 2 11.85 -27.53 8.67
N PHE A 3 10.94 -27.43 9.67
CA PHE A 3 9.88 -26.41 9.69
C PHE A 3 9.51 -26.03 11.11
N ALA A 4 8.80 -24.92 11.29
CA ALA A 4 8.37 -24.45 12.59
C ALA A 4 7.17 -25.24 13.13
N THR A 5 7.20 -25.56 14.42
CA THR A 5 6.16 -26.35 15.09
C THR A 5 5.16 -25.50 15.87
N ASN A 6 5.50 -24.24 16.15
CA ASN A 6 4.78 -23.36 17.05
C ASN A 6 4.56 -21.96 16.45
N GLY A 7 3.60 -21.22 17.00
CA GLY A 7 3.24 -19.85 16.62
C GLY A 7 2.05 -19.75 15.66
N ASP A 8 1.20 -18.75 15.83
CA ASP A 8 -0.02 -18.55 15.03
C ASP A 8 0.27 -18.31 13.55
N GLY A 9 1.39 -17.66 13.22
CA GLY A 9 1.84 -17.42 11.84
C GLY A 9 2.68 -18.56 11.27
N SER A 10 3.41 -19.31 12.09
CA SER A 10 4.55 -20.17 11.67
C SER A 10 4.36 -21.66 11.87
N ALA A 11 3.47 -22.13 12.77
CA ALA A 11 3.25 -23.55 13.00
C ALA A 11 2.88 -24.29 11.68
N GLY A 12 3.65 -25.30 11.29
CA GLY A 12 3.49 -26.00 10.02
C GLY A 12 3.95 -25.21 8.78
N ARG A 13 4.82 -24.20 8.97
CA ARG A 13 5.41 -23.36 7.92
C ARG A 13 6.90 -23.14 8.14
N ASN A 14 7.47 -22.18 7.42
CA ASN A 14 8.87 -21.77 7.53
C ASN A 14 9.82 -22.94 7.31
N PHE A 15 9.60 -23.65 6.19
CA PHE A 15 10.43 -24.76 5.77
C PHE A 15 11.85 -24.30 5.41
N VAL A 16 12.85 -25.09 5.80
CA VAL A 16 14.27 -24.85 5.49
C VAL A 16 14.91 -26.15 5.05
N PHE A 17 15.54 -26.15 3.87
CA PHE A 17 16.39 -27.19 3.42
C PHE A 17 17.78 -27.07 4.05
N HIS A 18 18.35 -28.18 4.50
CA HIS A 18 19.68 -28.24 5.11
C HIS A 18 20.58 -29.17 4.31
N ASN A 19 21.67 -28.65 3.81
CA ASN A 19 22.71 -29.37 3.09
C ASN A 19 23.98 -29.61 3.91
N LYS A 20 23.99 -29.18 5.18
CA LYS A 20 25.07 -29.35 6.16
C LYS A 20 24.47 -29.75 7.51
N PRO A 21 25.27 -30.33 8.43
CA PRO A 21 24.85 -30.56 9.81
C PRO A 21 24.33 -29.24 10.44
N PHE A 22 23.23 -29.32 11.17
CA PHE A 22 22.53 -28.17 11.75
C PHE A 22 21.94 -28.50 13.13
N TYR A 23 21.66 -27.49 13.90
CA TYR A 23 20.94 -27.58 15.16
C TYR A 23 19.57 -26.94 15.01
N ILE A 24 18.58 -27.45 15.73
CA ILE A 24 17.24 -26.88 15.83
C ILE A 24 16.87 -26.70 17.30
N ASN A 25 16.08 -25.67 17.57
CA ASN A 25 15.48 -25.48 18.90
C ASN A 25 14.16 -26.27 19.04
N THR A 26 13.53 -26.13 20.18
CA THR A 26 12.26 -26.84 20.52
C THR A 26 11.07 -26.42 19.64
N ASP A 27 11.14 -25.26 18.98
CA ASP A 27 10.08 -24.74 18.10
C ASP A 27 10.23 -25.18 16.64
N ARG A 28 11.15 -26.07 16.35
CA ARG A 28 11.34 -26.67 15.03
C ARG A 28 11.39 -28.18 15.10
N ILE A 29 11.00 -28.82 14.02
CA ILE A 29 11.13 -30.26 13.81
C ILE A 29 11.85 -30.51 12.47
N ALA A 30 12.66 -31.56 12.44
CA ALA A 30 13.33 -32.02 11.22
C ALA A 30 12.64 -33.24 10.66
N ILE A 31 12.48 -33.28 9.34
CA ILE A 31 12.04 -34.43 8.57
C ILE A 31 13.28 -35.05 7.90
N LYS A 32 13.46 -36.32 8.10
CA LYS A 32 14.41 -37.16 7.35
C LYS A 32 13.60 -38.14 6.51
N VAL A 33 13.82 -38.12 5.22
CA VAL A 33 13.28 -39.14 4.32
C VAL A 33 14.02 -40.47 4.61
N ILE A 34 13.28 -41.54 4.80
CA ILE A 34 13.81 -42.89 5.13
C ILE A 34 13.89 -43.73 3.88
N ASP A 35 12.90 -43.61 2.97
CA ASP A 35 12.84 -44.33 1.70
C ASP A 35 13.50 -43.47 0.62
N ASP A 36 14.52 -43.99 -0.06
CA ASP A 36 15.26 -43.30 -1.13
C ASP A 36 14.44 -43.04 -2.40
N LYS A 37 13.25 -43.60 -2.48
CA LYS A 37 12.26 -43.38 -3.56
C LYS A 37 11.32 -42.25 -3.27
N ILE A 38 11.51 -41.51 -2.20
CA ILE A 38 10.76 -40.30 -1.89
C ILE A 38 11.64 -39.06 -2.10
N ASP A 39 11.28 -38.21 -3.04
CA ASP A 39 11.98 -36.97 -3.30
C ASP A 39 11.66 -35.93 -2.22
N ILE A 40 12.70 -35.31 -1.66
CA ILE A 40 12.54 -34.34 -0.56
C ILE A 40 11.92 -33.01 -1.01
N GLN A 41 12.11 -32.59 -2.26
CA GLN A 41 11.50 -31.37 -2.81
C GLN A 41 10.02 -31.61 -3.10
N TYR A 42 9.67 -32.81 -3.57
CA TYR A 42 8.30 -33.26 -3.71
C TYR A 42 7.58 -33.23 -2.34
N LEU A 43 8.22 -33.83 -1.33
CA LEU A 43 7.65 -33.80 0.02
C LEU A 43 7.41 -32.38 0.54
N TYR A 44 8.33 -31.46 0.27
CA TYR A 44 8.14 -30.05 0.57
C TYR A 44 6.93 -29.45 -0.18
N ALA A 45 6.83 -29.68 -1.47
CA ALA A 45 5.72 -29.20 -2.28
C ALA A 45 4.35 -29.68 -1.75
N MET A 46 4.28 -30.92 -1.26
CA MET A 46 3.05 -31.49 -0.69
C MET A 46 2.74 -30.99 0.73
N LEU A 47 3.75 -30.60 1.49
CA LEU A 47 3.60 -30.19 2.89
C LEU A 47 3.50 -28.69 3.10
N HIS A 48 3.86 -27.86 2.10
CA HIS A 48 3.95 -26.41 2.27
C HIS A 48 2.62 -25.76 2.78
N ASP A 49 1.46 -26.31 2.42
CA ASP A 49 0.14 -25.84 2.82
C ASP A 49 -0.45 -26.59 4.04
N MET A 50 0.35 -27.43 4.71
CA MET A 50 -0.15 -28.28 5.81
C MET A 50 -0.73 -27.44 6.97
N LYS A 51 -0.21 -26.23 7.22
CA LYS A 51 -0.79 -25.31 8.21
C LYS A 51 -2.26 -25.06 7.92
N LYS A 52 -2.60 -24.73 6.69
CA LYS A 52 -3.97 -24.40 6.27
C LYS A 52 -4.83 -25.66 6.22
N LYS A 53 -4.28 -26.76 5.68
CA LYS A 53 -5.00 -28.02 5.52
C LYS A 53 -5.36 -28.68 6.86
N TYR A 54 -4.46 -28.61 7.84
CA TYR A 54 -4.63 -29.26 9.14
C TYR A 54 -4.90 -28.30 10.30
N GLY A 55 -4.89 -26.98 10.07
CA GLY A 55 -5.26 -25.96 11.07
C GLY A 55 -4.19 -25.70 12.14
N PHE A 56 -2.90 -25.99 11.86
CA PHE A 56 -1.84 -25.77 12.83
C PHE A 56 -1.70 -24.32 13.26
N ASN A 57 -1.58 -24.08 14.56
CA ASN A 57 -1.47 -22.77 15.18
C ASN A 57 -0.77 -22.85 16.55
N HIS A 58 -0.82 -21.79 17.37
CA HIS A 58 -0.23 -21.79 18.71
C HIS A 58 -0.90 -22.80 19.67
N ALA A 59 -2.21 -22.97 19.62
CA ALA A 59 -2.96 -23.91 20.47
C ALA A 59 -2.86 -25.35 19.92
N TYR A 60 -2.83 -25.53 18.61
CA TYR A 60 -2.70 -26.83 17.94
C TYR A 60 -1.37 -26.88 17.15
N LYS A 61 -0.30 -27.17 17.87
CA LYS A 61 1.07 -27.16 17.33
C LYS A 61 1.32 -28.27 16.30
N ALA A 62 2.17 -28.00 15.29
CA ALA A 62 2.65 -29.00 14.34
C ALA A 62 3.76 -29.88 14.98
N ASN A 63 3.50 -30.45 16.16
CA ASN A 63 4.42 -31.35 16.87
C ASN A 63 4.33 -32.78 16.34
N ARG A 64 5.25 -33.65 16.80
CA ARG A 64 5.34 -35.03 16.34
C ARG A 64 4.03 -35.82 16.49
N HIS A 65 3.29 -35.62 17.56
CA HIS A 65 2.00 -36.27 17.78
C HIS A 65 0.96 -35.82 16.75
N ASN A 66 0.78 -34.53 16.60
CA ASN A 66 -0.22 -33.95 15.68
C ASN A 66 0.15 -34.17 14.19
N LEU A 67 1.42 -34.37 13.87
CA LEU A 67 1.87 -34.71 12.52
C LEU A 67 1.52 -36.12 12.09
N SER A 68 1.16 -37.03 13.03
CA SER A 68 0.78 -38.41 12.72
C SER A 68 -0.46 -38.50 11.83
N VAL A 69 -1.29 -37.50 11.76
CA VAL A 69 -2.47 -37.43 10.88
C VAL A 69 -2.18 -36.85 9.50
N VAL A 70 -0.99 -36.30 9.29
CA VAL A 70 -0.60 -35.69 8.00
C VAL A 70 -0.35 -36.78 6.97
N GLN A 71 -1.10 -36.72 5.89
CA GLN A 71 -1.02 -37.67 4.77
C GLN A 71 -0.45 -36.96 3.53
N VAL A 72 0.46 -37.61 2.86
CA VAL A 72 1.03 -37.17 1.59
C VAL A 72 0.68 -38.23 0.54
N LEU A 73 0.06 -37.78 -0.54
CA LEU A 73 -0.16 -38.63 -1.72
C LEU A 73 1.19 -38.75 -2.46
N VAL A 74 1.57 -39.92 -2.86
CA VAL A 74 2.82 -40.15 -3.59
C VAL A 74 2.50 -40.84 -4.92
N PRO A 75 2.99 -40.33 -6.06
CA PRO A 75 2.81 -40.96 -7.36
C PRO A 75 3.40 -42.36 -7.38
N VAL A 76 2.72 -43.27 -8.06
CA VAL A 76 3.20 -44.65 -8.28
C VAL A 76 3.20 -44.96 -9.77
N ASP A 77 4.15 -45.79 -10.17
CA ASP A 77 4.24 -46.33 -11.54
C ASP A 77 3.16 -47.40 -11.82
N GLY A 78 3.12 -47.91 -13.05
CA GLY A 78 2.16 -48.93 -13.47
C GLY A 78 2.29 -50.25 -12.70
N ASN A 79 3.37 -50.46 -11.90
CA ASN A 79 3.62 -51.61 -11.05
C ASN A 79 3.33 -51.31 -9.56
N GLY A 80 2.79 -50.15 -9.23
CA GLY A 80 2.50 -49.73 -7.86
C GLY A 80 3.73 -49.36 -7.04
N LYS A 81 4.89 -49.11 -7.65
CA LYS A 81 6.08 -48.58 -6.97
C LYS A 81 6.13 -47.08 -7.03
N PHE A 82 6.73 -46.41 -6.05
CA PHE A 82 6.90 -44.97 -6.03
C PHE A 82 7.61 -44.47 -7.30
N ASP A 83 6.97 -43.55 -8.01
CA ASP A 83 7.47 -42.93 -9.23
C ASP A 83 8.26 -41.67 -8.89
N VAL A 84 9.59 -41.80 -8.78
CA VAL A 84 10.50 -40.72 -8.44
C VAL A 84 10.55 -39.64 -9.54
N LEU A 85 10.46 -40.03 -10.81
CA LEU A 85 10.50 -39.10 -11.92
C LEU A 85 9.28 -38.18 -11.88
N GLN A 86 8.08 -38.72 -11.70
CA GLN A 86 6.86 -37.92 -11.57
C GLN A 86 6.88 -37.03 -10.32
N GLN A 87 7.45 -37.47 -9.19
CA GLN A 87 7.65 -36.65 -8.01
C GLN A 87 8.55 -35.45 -8.33
N GLN A 88 9.64 -35.64 -9.05
CA GLN A 88 10.57 -34.56 -9.43
C GLN A 88 9.92 -33.56 -10.38
N GLU A 89 9.16 -34.01 -11.38
CA GLU A 89 8.41 -33.13 -12.28
C GLU A 89 7.41 -32.25 -11.52
N ILE A 90 6.66 -32.84 -10.60
CA ILE A 90 5.69 -32.06 -9.75
C ILE A 90 6.43 -31.08 -8.86
N ALA A 91 7.54 -31.48 -8.25
CA ALA A 91 8.33 -30.62 -7.39
C ALA A 91 8.91 -29.41 -8.15
N GLU A 92 9.47 -29.67 -9.34
CA GLU A 92 10.01 -28.60 -10.21
C GLU A 92 8.92 -27.62 -10.65
N ALA A 93 7.78 -28.11 -11.11
CA ALA A 93 6.64 -27.27 -11.49
C ALA A 93 6.14 -26.41 -10.31
N TYR A 94 6.06 -27.00 -9.11
CA TYR A 94 5.69 -26.30 -7.90
C TYR A 94 6.70 -25.19 -7.54
N LEU A 95 8.00 -25.52 -7.49
CA LEU A 95 9.06 -24.58 -7.13
C LEU A 95 9.14 -23.42 -8.13
N THR A 96 9.03 -23.70 -9.42
CA THR A 96 8.98 -22.69 -10.48
C THR A 96 7.78 -21.75 -10.28
N THR A 97 6.61 -22.29 -9.97
CA THR A 97 5.41 -21.50 -9.70
C THR A 97 5.59 -20.57 -8.51
N GLU A 98 6.18 -21.06 -7.40
CA GLU A 98 6.43 -20.24 -6.21
C GLU A 98 7.50 -19.15 -6.46
N GLN A 99 8.50 -19.44 -7.28
CA GLN A 99 9.48 -18.45 -7.72
C GLN A 99 8.81 -17.34 -8.52
N VAL A 100 8.02 -17.69 -9.54
CA VAL A 100 7.28 -16.72 -10.37
C VAL A 100 6.35 -15.85 -9.51
N LYS A 101 5.62 -16.44 -8.57
CA LYS A 101 4.79 -15.68 -7.64
C LYS A 101 5.60 -14.66 -6.81
N THR A 102 6.77 -15.08 -6.34
CA THR A 102 7.68 -14.20 -5.57
C THR A 102 8.17 -13.03 -6.43
N GLU A 103 8.51 -13.27 -7.68
CA GLU A 103 8.92 -12.25 -8.64
C GLU A 103 7.78 -11.26 -8.93
N ILE A 104 6.56 -11.77 -9.18
CA ILE A 104 5.36 -10.94 -9.37
C ILE A 104 5.10 -10.06 -8.14
N TYR A 105 5.22 -10.63 -6.93
CA TYR A 105 5.05 -9.89 -5.69
C TYR A 105 6.07 -8.76 -5.55
N THR A 106 7.33 -9.02 -5.90
CA THR A 106 8.41 -8.03 -5.90
C THR A 106 8.14 -6.91 -6.90
N LEU A 107 7.76 -7.25 -8.13
CA LEU A 107 7.40 -6.27 -9.17
C LEU A 107 6.20 -5.41 -8.76
N ARG A 108 5.20 -6.02 -8.15
CA ARG A 108 4.03 -5.32 -7.61
C ARG A 108 4.45 -4.30 -6.55
N GLN A 109 5.34 -4.67 -5.63
CA GLN A 109 5.85 -3.76 -4.59
C GLN A 109 6.65 -2.61 -5.19
N LEU A 110 7.55 -2.89 -6.14
CA LEU A 110 8.32 -1.87 -6.84
C LEU A 110 7.40 -0.89 -7.56
N LEU A 111 6.41 -1.39 -8.28
CA LEU A 111 5.46 -0.55 -9.02
C LEU A 111 4.58 0.29 -8.09
N SER A 112 4.09 -0.27 -6.97
CA SER A 112 3.28 0.46 -5.99
C SER A 112 4.04 1.58 -5.30
N ASN A 113 5.36 1.43 -5.16
CA ASN A 113 6.22 2.40 -4.49
C ASN A 113 6.92 3.35 -5.48
N ALA A 114 6.74 3.15 -6.79
CA ALA A 114 7.35 4.01 -7.80
C ALA A 114 6.71 5.40 -7.79
N ASN A 115 7.53 6.42 -7.57
CA ASN A 115 7.09 7.80 -7.69
C ASN A 115 6.95 8.16 -9.17
N VAL A 116 5.82 8.74 -9.52
CA VAL A 116 5.62 9.31 -10.86
C VAL A 116 6.29 10.67 -10.90
N VAL A 117 7.31 10.80 -11.73
CA VAL A 117 7.99 12.07 -12.01
C VAL A 117 7.67 12.45 -13.46
N VAL A 118 7.09 13.62 -13.64
CA VAL A 118 6.86 14.20 -14.97
C VAL A 118 7.85 15.33 -15.16
N GLU A 119 8.94 15.02 -15.84
CA GLU A 119 9.88 16.04 -16.32
C GLU A 119 9.27 16.68 -17.57
N SER A 120 9.25 18.00 -17.61
CA SER A 120 8.78 18.73 -18.77
C SER A 120 9.76 19.84 -19.08
N ASP A 121 10.57 19.62 -20.13
CA ASP A 121 11.43 20.65 -20.73
C ASP A 121 10.62 21.59 -21.65
N GLU A 122 9.32 21.33 -21.83
CA GLU A 122 8.45 22.07 -22.74
C GLU A 122 8.07 23.46 -22.20
N TYR A 123 8.12 23.64 -20.86
CA TYR A 123 7.64 24.86 -20.23
C TYR A 123 8.67 25.40 -19.23
N PRO A 124 8.96 26.72 -19.25
CA PRO A 124 9.76 27.33 -18.21
C PRO A 124 9.06 27.20 -16.86
N ILE A 125 9.82 26.92 -15.80
CA ILE A 125 9.29 26.81 -14.42
C ILE A 125 9.78 28.00 -13.61
N SER A 126 8.87 28.64 -12.90
CA SER A 126 9.18 29.65 -11.87
C SER A 126 8.72 29.17 -10.50
N TYR A 127 9.43 29.59 -9.46
CA TYR A 127 9.13 29.21 -8.07
C TYR A 127 8.39 30.34 -7.37
N PHE A 128 7.23 30.04 -6.82
CA PHE A 128 6.39 30.98 -6.10
C PHE A 128 6.26 30.57 -4.63
N PRO A 129 6.42 31.50 -3.67
CA PRO A 129 6.10 31.21 -2.28
C PRO A 129 4.63 30.77 -2.13
N LEU A 130 4.36 29.71 -1.37
CA LEU A 130 2.98 29.25 -1.13
C LEU A 130 2.08 30.37 -0.64
N PRO A 131 2.50 31.26 0.31
CA PRO A 131 1.68 32.38 0.76
C PRO A 131 1.39 33.43 -0.31
N MET A 132 2.07 33.39 -1.45
CA MET A 132 1.76 34.26 -2.59
C MET A 132 0.57 33.74 -3.41
N LEU A 133 0.35 32.43 -3.40
CA LEU A 133 -0.69 31.77 -4.19
C LEU A 133 -1.92 31.39 -3.37
N PHE A 134 -1.74 31.08 -2.09
CA PHE A 134 -2.78 30.58 -1.20
C PHE A 134 -2.71 31.20 0.20
N ASP A 135 -3.88 31.46 0.76
CA ASP A 135 -4.04 31.55 2.20
C ASP A 135 -4.25 30.16 2.79
N THR A 136 -3.74 29.93 3.99
CA THR A 136 -3.87 28.64 4.67
C THR A 136 -4.83 28.73 5.84
N GLY A 137 -5.72 27.77 5.94
CA GLY A 137 -6.67 27.66 7.04
C GLY A 137 -6.59 26.31 7.73
N LYS A 138 -7.21 26.21 8.90
CA LYS A 138 -7.39 24.95 9.63
C LYS A 138 -8.86 24.79 10.01
N GLY A 139 -9.35 23.55 9.96
CA GLY A 139 -10.73 23.25 10.33
C GLY A 139 -11.00 23.34 11.84
N PHE A 140 -12.25 23.20 12.21
CA PHE A 140 -12.73 23.42 13.57
C PHE A 140 -12.67 22.13 14.40
N ALA A 141 -12.00 22.19 15.55
CA ALA A 141 -11.89 21.05 16.48
C ALA A 141 -13.25 20.60 17.05
N LYS A 142 -14.25 21.47 17.05
CA LYS A 142 -15.63 21.15 17.52
C LYS A 142 -16.31 20.09 16.64
N TYR A 143 -15.93 19.95 15.37
CA TYR A 143 -16.55 18.99 14.47
C TYR A 143 -16.08 17.58 14.75
N THR A 144 -16.72 16.93 15.70
CA THR A 144 -16.55 15.55 16.09
C THR A 144 -17.77 14.72 15.67
N LYS A 145 -17.69 13.39 15.72
CA LYS A 145 -18.85 12.51 15.50
C LYS A 145 -20.00 12.85 16.47
N LYS A 146 -19.67 13.18 17.73
CA LYS A 146 -20.68 13.59 18.73
C LYS A 146 -21.37 14.87 18.34
N TYR A 147 -20.61 15.86 17.85
CA TYR A 147 -21.19 17.11 17.36
C TYR A 147 -22.10 16.86 16.15
N GLY A 148 -21.67 16.05 15.19
CA GLY A 148 -22.47 15.68 14.02
C GLY A 148 -23.78 14.97 14.37
N ASN A 149 -23.79 14.16 15.42
CA ASN A 149 -25.04 13.53 15.89
C ASN A 149 -26.06 14.54 16.44
N LEU A 150 -25.60 15.67 16.98
CA LEU A 150 -26.45 16.74 17.51
C LEU A 150 -26.88 17.76 16.44
N HIS A 151 -26.13 17.88 15.37
CA HIS A 151 -26.32 18.82 14.26
C HIS A 151 -26.38 18.07 12.92
N SER A 152 -27.09 16.95 12.88
CA SER A 152 -27.12 16.07 11.73
C SER A 152 -27.78 16.73 10.52
N GLY A 153 -27.15 16.59 9.35
CA GLY A 153 -27.61 17.14 8.09
C GLY A 153 -27.01 16.45 6.87
N GLN A 154 -26.89 17.17 5.77
CA GLN A 154 -26.47 16.63 4.49
C GLN A 154 -25.03 17.01 4.07
N TYR A 155 -24.41 17.97 4.74
CA TYR A 155 -23.11 18.49 4.33
C TYR A 155 -21.97 17.72 4.99
N PRO A 156 -21.06 17.14 4.20
CA PRO A 156 -19.98 16.31 4.74
C PRO A 156 -18.95 17.13 5.53
N VAL A 157 -18.45 16.52 6.60
CA VAL A 157 -17.30 17.03 7.36
C VAL A 157 -16.12 16.08 7.13
N TYR A 158 -15.02 16.61 6.65
CA TYR A 158 -13.81 15.82 6.40
C TYR A 158 -12.79 16.00 7.53
N SER A 159 -12.12 14.89 7.88
CA SER A 159 -11.04 14.80 8.87
C SER A 159 -9.74 14.38 8.20
N ALA A 160 -8.78 13.85 8.95
CA ALA A 160 -7.51 13.34 8.42
C ALA A 160 -7.69 12.23 7.36
N SER A 161 -8.77 11.43 7.45
CA SER A 161 -9.06 10.39 6.46
C SER A 161 -9.40 10.98 5.08
N SER A 162 -8.81 10.41 4.04
CA SER A 162 -9.10 10.75 2.63
C SER A 162 -10.20 9.88 2.00
N GLN A 163 -10.68 8.84 2.70
CA GLN A 163 -11.59 7.86 2.12
C GLN A 163 -13.07 8.22 2.25
N LYS A 164 -13.47 8.82 3.38
CA LYS A 164 -14.88 9.13 3.66
C LYS A 164 -15.01 10.27 4.65
N PRO A 165 -16.14 11.01 4.65
CA PRO A 165 -16.45 11.99 5.66
C PRO A 165 -16.47 11.40 7.07
N LEU A 166 -16.10 12.22 8.06
CA LEU A 166 -16.16 11.89 9.48
C LEU A 166 -17.61 11.83 9.98
N THR A 167 -18.41 12.81 9.52
CA THR A 167 -19.84 13.01 9.87
C THR A 167 -20.48 13.95 8.85
N TYR A 168 -21.78 14.24 9.03
CA TYR A 168 -22.53 15.20 8.20
C TYR A 168 -23.22 16.22 9.10
N LEU A 169 -23.25 17.51 8.66
CA LEU A 169 -23.87 18.61 9.40
C LEU A 169 -25.03 19.24 8.60
N ASP A 170 -25.87 19.98 9.31
CA ASP A 170 -26.93 20.83 8.77
C ASP A 170 -26.41 22.14 8.16
N THR A 171 -25.16 22.49 8.43
CA THR A 171 -24.46 23.67 7.93
C THR A 171 -23.13 23.29 7.26
N TYR A 172 -22.54 24.23 6.52
CA TYR A 172 -21.22 24.09 5.89
C TYR A 172 -20.40 25.35 6.07
N ASP A 173 -19.05 25.20 6.01
CA ASP A 173 -18.12 26.34 6.12
C ASP A 173 -17.61 26.80 4.74
N TYR A 174 -17.56 25.87 3.77
CA TYR A 174 -17.02 26.13 2.44
C TYR A 174 -18.01 25.71 1.36
N ASP A 175 -18.07 26.50 0.26
CA ASP A 175 -18.85 26.20 -0.93
C ASP A 175 -17.98 26.47 -2.16
N GLY A 176 -17.61 25.42 -2.90
CA GLY A 176 -16.71 25.49 -4.04
C GLY A 176 -15.67 24.36 -4.04
N ARG A 177 -14.70 24.50 -4.95
CA ARG A 177 -13.60 23.51 -5.12
C ARG A 177 -12.34 24.01 -4.44
N TYR A 178 -11.83 23.23 -3.49
CA TYR A 178 -10.65 23.58 -2.69
C TYR A 178 -9.73 22.38 -2.47
N MET A 179 -8.43 22.66 -2.35
CA MET A 179 -7.46 21.69 -1.87
C MET A 179 -7.37 21.71 -0.36
N THR A 180 -7.40 20.54 0.25
CA THR A 180 -7.27 20.37 1.69
C THR A 180 -6.20 19.33 1.99
N TRP A 181 -5.52 19.42 3.14
CA TRP A 181 -4.52 18.44 3.51
C TRP A 181 -4.76 17.88 4.92
N ALA A 182 -4.37 16.64 5.16
CA ALA A 182 -4.38 16.06 6.50
C ALA A 182 -3.29 16.72 7.36
N THR A 183 -3.67 17.25 8.54
CA THR A 183 -2.71 17.86 9.47
C THR A 183 -2.17 16.86 10.50
N ASN A 184 -2.79 15.69 10.65
CA ASN A 184 -2.41 14.63 11.58
C ASN A 184 -2.50 13.25 10.90
N GLY A 185 -1.81 12.26 11.45
CA GLY A 185 -1.79 10.88 10.96
C GLY A 185 -0.89 10.76 9.73
N PHE A 186 -1.45 10.50 8.56
CA PHE A 186 -0.77 10.63 7.26
C PHE A 186 -0.75 12.11 6.83
N ALA A 187 -0.10 12.95 7.63
CA ALA A 187 -0.08 14.37 7.40
C ALA A 187 0.55 14.72 6.05
N GLY A 188 0.00 15.75 5.39
CA GLY A 188 0.43 16.19 4.07
C GLY A 188 -0.32 15.54 2.90
N THR A 189 -1.14 14.51 3.14
CA THR A 189 -2.00 13.94 2.09
C THR A 189 -3.06 14.95 1.66
N ILE A 190 -3.12 15.25 0.37
CA ILE A 190 -4.01 16.26 -0.21
C ILE A 190 -5.29 15.62 -0.77
N LEU A 191 -6.43 16.22 -0.43
CA LEU A 191 -7.73 15.89 -0.97
C LEU A 191 -8.35 17.14 -1.59
N ILE A 192 -8.78 17.06 -2.84
CA ILE A 192 -9.57 18.10 -3.50
C ILE A 192 -11.02 17.83 -3.15
N LEU A 193 -11.67 18.80 -2.52
CA LEU A 193 -13.09 18.75 -2.16
C LEU A 193 -13.87 19.72 -3.04
N ASP A 194 -15.10 19.34 -3.39
CA ASP A 194 -15.98 20.10 -4.26
C ASP A 194 -17.38 20.22 -3.65
N GLY A 195 -18.02 21.37 -3.86
CA GLY A 195 -19.35 21.68 -3.35
C GLY A 195 -19.34 22.16 -1.89
N LYS A 196 -20.40 21.83 -1.14
CA LYS A 196 -20.63 22.31 0.23
C LYS A 196 -20.09 21.31 1.25
N PHE A 197 -19.11 21.76 2.05
CA PHE A 197 -18.47 20.90 3.04
C PHE A 197 -17.91 21.69 4.22
N SER A 198 -17.51 20.97 5.26
CA SER A 198 -16.72 21.49 6.40
C SER A 198 -15.50 20.59 6.62
N ILE A 199 -14.50 21.10 7.34
CA ILE A 199 -13.32 20.34 7.76
C ILE A 199 -13.13 20.45 9.27
N ASN A 200 -12.70 19.35 9.90
CA ASN A 200 -12.40 19.36 11.33
C ASN A 200 -10.94 19.78 11.61
N GLY A 201 -10.58 19.85 12.91
CA GLY A 201 -9.25 20.28 13.35
C GLY A 201 -8.06 19.44 12.87
N ASP A 202 -8.30 18.26 12.24
CA ASP A 202 -7.26 17.40 11.69
C ASP A 202 -7.04 17.57 10.19
N ARG A 203 -7.65 18.64 9.61
CA ARG A 203 -7.49 19.00 8.20
C ARG A 203 -7.25 20.50 8.04
N GLY A 204 -6.33 20.84 7.14
CA GLY A 204 -6.09 22.20 6.66
C GLY A 204 -6.70 22.43 5.28
N ILE A 205 -6.78 23.70 4.86
CA ILE A 205 -7.31 24.11 3.56
C ILE A 205 -6.42 25.17 2.92
N LEU A 206 -6.23 25.08 1.61
CA LEU A 206 -5.59 26.07 0.76
C LEU A 206 -6.68 26.88 0.07
N LEU A 207 -6.72 28.16 0.33
CA LEU A 207 -7.64 29.13 -0.24
C LEU A 207 -6.88 29.95 -1.29
N PRO A 208 -7.19 29.84 -2.59
CA PRO A 208 -6.54 30.67 -3.62
C PRO A 208 -6.68 32.14 -3.29
N LYS A 209 -5.59 32.90 -3.38
CA LYS A 209 -5.61 34.35 -3.16
C LYS A 209 -6.22 35.08 -4.35
N ASP A 210 -6.85 36.24 -4.06
CA ASP A 210 -7.33 37.18 -5.07
C ASP A 210 -8.23 36.51 -6.14
N ASP A 211 -9.05 35.54 -5.75
CA ASP A 211 -9.97 34.80 -6.62
C ASP A 211 -9.27 34.24 -7.89
N ARG A 212 -8.01 33.80 -7.74
CA ARG A 212 -7.19 33.30 -8.82
C ARG A 212 -7.86 32.15 -9.56
N THR A 213 -7.84 32.24 -10.87
CA THR A 213 -8.36 31.19 -11.77
C THR A 213 -7.25 30.54 -12.62
N ASP A 214 -5.99 30.95 -12.41
CA ASP A 214 -4.80 30.52 -13.16
C ASP A 214 -4.07 29.32 -12.51
N LEU A 215 -4.69 28.67 -11.51
CA LEU A 215 -4.15 27.50 -10.84
C LEU A 215 -4.97 26.25 -11.16
N ASP A 216 -4.32 25.22 -11.68
CA ASP A 216 -4.91 23.89 -11.85
C ASP A 216 -4.71 23.05 -10.59
N PHE A 217 -5.79 22.62 -9.95
CA PHE A 217 -5.70 21.91 -8.66
C PHE A 217 -5.15 20.48 -8.79
N ASP A 218 -5.30 19.83 -9.92
CA ASP A 218 -4.72 18.51 -10.14
C ASP A 218 -3.19 18.64 -10.28
N TYR A 219 -2.71 19.66 -10.99
CA TYR A 219 -1.30 20.02 -11.02
C TYR A 219 -0.77 20.38 -9.64
N MET A 220 -1.45 21.28 -8.93
CA MET A 220 -1.04 21.73 -7.60
C MET A 220 -1.02 20.58 -6.60
N LYS A 221 -1.97 19.67 -6.63
CA LYS A 221 -1.96 18.47 -5.80
C LYS A 221 -0.74 17.60 -6.12
N PHE A 222 -0.45 17.36 -7.38
CA PHE A 222 0.71 16.58 -7.82
C PHE A 222 2.03 17.15 -7.27
N ILE A 223 2.19 18.47 -7.31
CA ILE A 223 3.41 19.14 -6.86
C ILE A 223 3.46 19.23 -5.33
N LEU A 224 2.35 19.61 -4.69
CA LEU A 224 2.34 19.93 -3.26
C LEU A 224 2.29 18.69 -2.35
N GLU A 225 1.64 17.61 -2.76
CA GLU A 225 1.50 16.43 -1.88
C GLU A 225 2.85 15.82 -1.51
N PRO A 226 3.81 15.60 -2.41
CA PRO A 226 5.16 15.14 -2.05
C PRO A 226 5.88 16.12 -1.12
N ILE A 227 5.81 17.43 -1.38
CA ILE A 227 6.43 18.48 -0.56
C ILE A 227 5.83 18.46 0.86
N PHE A 228 4.51 18.40 0.96
CA PHE A 228 3.80 18.35 2.24
C PHE A 228 4.12 17.08 3.03
N ARG A 229 4.20 15.94 2.33
CA ARG A 229 4.61 14.67 2.93
C ARG A 229 6.04 14.70 3.47
N GLU A 230 6.95 15.34 2.77
CA GLU A 230 8.35 15.50 3.21
C GLU A 230 8.46 16.41 4.45
N LEU A 231 7.74 17.54 4.44
CA LEU A 231 7.73 18.50 5.55
C LEU A 231 7.05 17.98 6.82
N ALA A 232 6.19 16.98 6.70
CA ALA A 232 5.46 16.41 7.83
C ALA A 232 6.42 15.79 8.86
N LYS A 233 6.30 16.20 10.13
CA LYS A 233 7.17 15.78 11.23
C LYS A 233 6.46 14.80 12.16
N GLY A 234 7.15 13.74 12.60
CA GLY A 234 6.63 12.77 13.55
C GLY A 234 7.16 11.37 13.29
N ARG A 235 6.47 10.36 13.85
CA ARG A 235 6.82 8.97 13.65
C ARG A 235 6.32 8.50 12.28
N ARG A 236 7.24 7.99 11.47
CA ARG A 236 6.94 7.24 10.25
C ARG A 236 7.13 5.76 10.58
N GLY A 237 6.06 4.98 10.44
CA GLY A 237 6.12 3.53 10.64
C GLY A 237 6.84 2.82 9.49
N ASP A 238 7.21 1.56 9.70
CA ASP A 238 7.77 0.72 8.65
C ASP A 238 6.71 0.50 7.55
N ASN A 239 7.06 0.78 6.30
CA ASN A 239 6.18 0.67 5.13
C ASN A 239 4.90 1.52 5.19
N GLY A 240 4.89 2.61 5.98
CA GLY A 240 3.74 3.51 6.12
C GLY A 240 2.63 2.99 7.03
N GLU A 241 2.77 1.83 7.63
CA GLU A 241 1.92 1.37 8.72
C GLU A 241 2.30 2.09 10.02
N ASP A 242 1.31 2.38 10.87
CA ASP A 242 1.50 3.09 12.16
C ASP A 242 2.15 4.49 12.03
N GLU A 243 2.01 5.15 10.89
CA GLU A 243 2.49 6.52 10.74
C GLU A 243 1.65 7.50 11.57
N PHE A 244 2.33 8.34 12.31
CA PHE A 244 1.73 9.46 13.03
C PHE A 244 2.57 10.71 12.87
N THR A 245 2.30 11.45 11.80
CA THR A 245 2.97 12.70 11.46
C THR A 245 2.04 13.90 11.59
N LYS A 246 2.61 15.11 11.59
CA LYS A 246 1.89 16.40 11.71
C LYS A 246 2.41 17.40 10.70
N LEU A 247 1.50 18.15 10.09
CA LEU A 247 1.79 19.25 9.20
C LEU A 247 0.80 20.39 9.43
N TYR A 248 1.21 21.41 10.15
CA TYR A 248 0.38 22.57 10.46
C TYR A 248 0.57 23.70 9.43
N PRO A 249 -0.41 24.64 9.30
CA PRO A 249 -0.29 25.79 8.40
C PRO A 249 1.01 26.58 8.55
N SER A 250 1.46 26.82 9.78
CA SER A 250 2.72 27.54 10.07
C SER A 250 3.99 26.84 9.55
N MET A 251 3.92 25.56 9.19
CA MET A 251 5.05 24.83 8.61
C MET A 251 5.12 24.99 7.08
N LEU A 252 4.17 25.67 6.47
CA LEU A 252 4.06 25.86 5.02
C LEU A 252 4.53 27.25 4.55
N GLU A 253 4.91 28.15 5.46
CA GLU A 253 5.24 29.54 5.15
C GLU A 253 6.42 29.68 4.18
N ASP A 254 7.41 28.80 4.27
CA ASP A 254 8.62 28.82 3.44
C ASP A 254 8.52 27.90 2.20
N VAL A 255 7.37 27.31 1.93
CA VAL A 255 7.20 26.40 0.80
C VAL A 255 7.26 27.16 -0.53
N MET A 256 8.18 26.75 -1.40
CA MET A 256 8.31 27.23 -2.78
C MET A 256 7.66 26.25 -3.74
N ILE A 257 6.71 26.75 -4.53
CA ILE A 257 5.92 25.95 -5.48
C ILE A 257 6.49 26.15 -6.89
N PRO A 258 6.99 25.11 -7.57
CA PRO A 258 7.33 25.17 -8.97
C PRO A 258 6.06 25.27 -9.81
N VAL A 259 5.92 26.31 -10.61
CA VAL A 259 4.75 26.55 -11.47
C VAL A 259 5.20 26.85 -12.89
N PRO A 260 4.61 26.20 -13.91
CA PRO A 260 4.87 26.53 -15.30
C PRO A 260 4.45 27.97 -15.62
N VAL A 261 5.31 28.66 -16.35
CA VAL A 261 5.07 30.04 -16.80
C VAL A 261 5.20 30.13 -18.32
N ASP A 262 4.59 31.17 -18.90
CA ASP A 262 4.77 31.53 -20.29
C ASP A 262 6.08 32.32 -20.52
N HIS A 263 6.30 32.79 -21.74
CA HIS A 263 7.49 33.55 -22.13
C HIS A 263 7.57 34.92 -21.40
N ASP A 264 6.43 35.45 -20.97
CA ASP A 264 6.33 36.73 -20.24
C ASP A 264 6.36 36.52 -18.72
N LYS A 265 6.63 35.28 -18.27
CA LYS A 265 6.68 34.85 -16.86
C LYS A 265 5.32 34.90 -16.12
N HIS A 266 4.21 34.92 -16.85
CA HIS A 266 2.89 34.73 -16.24
C HIS A 266 2.63 33.24 -16.02
N ILE A 267 1.86 32.93 -14.97
CA ILE A 267 1.46 31.55 -14.67
C ILE A 267 0.65 30.96 -15.84
N SER A 268 1.08 29.83 -16.37
CA SER A 268 0.43 29.16 -17.49
C SER A 268 -0.50 28.06 -17.02
N LEU A 269 -1.81 28.32 -16.98
CA LEU A 269 -2.85 27.33 -16.66
C LEU A 269 -2.86 26.17 -17.69
N GLU A 270 -2.61 26.47 -18.97
CA GLU A 270 -2.58 25.45 -20.03
C GLU A 270 -1.44 24.43 -19.82
N ALA A 271 -0.24 24.94 -19.49
CA ALA A 271 0.90 24.09 -19.18
C ALA A 271 0.65 23.23 -17.94
N GLN A 272 0.06 23.80 -16.89
CA GLN A 272 -0.32 23.04 -15.69
C GLN A 272 -1.27 21.89 -16.05
N LYS A 273 -2.33 22.15 -16.82
CA LYS A 273 -3.29 21.12 -17.25
C LYS A 273 -2.65 20.04 -18.10
N SER A 274 -1.72 20.42 -19.02
CA SER A 274 -0.98 19.47 -19.84
C SER A 274 -0.15 18.52 -19.00
N ILE A 275 0.62 19.05 -18.03
CA ILE A 275 1.44 18.27 -17.11
C ILE A 275 0.58 17.39 -16.22
N ALA A 276 -0.49 17.95 -15.61
CA ALA A 276 -1.41 17.21 -14.78
C ALA A 276 -2.06 16.02 -15.51
N LYS A 277 -2.46 16.23 -16.76
CA LYS A 277 -3.02 15.15 -17.60
C LYS A 277 -2.01 14.03 -17.85
N LYS A 278 -0.75 14.35 -18.17
CA LYS A 278 0.32 13.35 -18.33
C LYS A 278 0.50 12.55 -17.01
N TYR A 279 0.58 13.26 -15.90
CA TYR A 279 0.72 12.64 -14.57
C TYR A 279 -0.44 11.68 -14.24
N LEU A 280 -1.68 12.14 -14.38
CA LEU A 280 -2.87 11.34 -14.10
C LEU A 280 -2.94 10.09 -14.99
N THR A 281 -2.55 10.22 -16.26
CA THR A 281 -2.50 9.07 -17.19
C THR A 281 -1.48 8.03 -16.72
N ILE A 282 -0.27 8.46 -16.32
CA ILE A 282 0.76 7.53 -15.83
C ILE A 282 0.30 6.87 -14.53
N GLN A 283 -0.28 7.65 -13.61
CA GLN A 283 -0.80 7.14 -12.33
C GLN A 283 -1.92 6.10 -12.56
N GLN A 284 -2.82 6.35 -13.50
CA GLN A 284 -3.86 5.38 -13.86
C GLN A 284 -3.27 4.10 -14.45
N CYS A 285 -2.31 4.20 -15.37
CA CYS A 285 -1.60 3.02 -15.92
C CYS A 285 -0.89 2.22 -14.82
N GLN A 286 -0.27 2.90 -13.86
CA GLN A 286 0.37 2.28 -12.71
C GLN A 286 -0.63 1.51 -11.86
N GLN A 287 -1.77 2.12 -11.55
CA GLN A 287 -2.85 1.48 -10.78
C GLN A 287 -3.40 0.24 -11.49
N GLU A 288 -3.71 0.35 -12.78
CA GLU A 288 -4.19 -0.77 -13.59
C GLU A 288 -3.17 -1.94 -13.65
N ALA A 289 -1.88 -1.62 -13.72
CA ALA A 289 -0.83 -2.64 -13.72
C ALA A 289 -0.74 -3.34 -12.36
N VAL A 290 -0.84 -2.62 -11.23
CA VAL A 290 -0.88 -3.19 -9.89
C VAL A 290 -2.08 -4.12 -9.73
N GLU A 291 -3.26 -3.72 -10.17
CA GLU A 291 -4.48 -4.54 -10.11
C GLU A 291 -4.35 -5.84 -10.92
N LYS A 292 -3.74 -5.77 -12.12
CA LYS A 292 -3.45 -6.97 -12.92
C LYS A 292 -2.47 -7.92 -12.23
N LEU A 293 -1.43 -7.38 -11.57
CA LEU A 293 -0.49 -8.19 -10.80
C LEU A 293 -1.18 -8.84 -9.59
N ASP A 294 -2.06 -8.13 -8.88
CA ASP A 294 -2.86 -8.69 -7.77
C ASP A 294 -3.78 -9.82 -8.25
N MET A 295 -4.38 -9.67 -9.42
CA MET A 295 -5.18 -10.75 -10.04
C MET A 295 -4.32 -11.99 -10.33
N LEU A 296 -3.12 -11.83 -10.89
CA LEU A 296 -2.20 -12.95 -11.16
C LEU A 296 -1.75 -13.65 -9.87
N ILE A 297 -1.41 -12.90 -8.82
CA ILE A 297 -1.03 -13.45 -7.52
C ILE A 297 -2.17 -14.27 -6.90
N SER A 298 -3.42 -13.84 -7.10
CA SER A 298 -4.60 -14.50 -6.54
C SER A 298 -4.98 -15.80 -7.25
N GLN A 299 -4.47 -16.03 -8.46
CA GLN A 299 -4.80 -17.25 -9.23
C GLN A 299 -4.26 -18.49 -8.53
N LYS A 300 -5.11 -19.51 -8.41
CA LYS A 300 -4.70 -20.85 -7.97
C LYS A 300 -4.08 -21.57 -9.16
N VAL A 301 -2.81 -21.91 -9.04
CA VAL A 301 -2.15 -22.82 -9.99
C VAL A 301 -2.34 -24.23 -9.47
N SER A 302 -3.04 -25.09 -10.24
CA SER A 302 -3.12 -26.54 -9.98
C SER A 302 -1.92 -27.19 -10.68
N VAL A 303 -1.06 -27.82 -9.92
CA VAL A 303 0.05 -28.64 -10.42
C VAL A 303 -0.35 -30.11 -10.35
#